data_c634e795575063733cee8b38bfa47e4a
#
_entry.id   c634e795575063733cee8b38bfa47e4a
#
_cell.length_a   1.000
_cell.length_b   1.000
_cell.length_c   1.000
_cell.angle_alpha   90.00
_cell.angle_beta   90.00
_cell.angle_gamma   90.00
#
_symmetry.space_group_name_H-M   'P 1'
#
loop_
_entity.id
_entity.type
_entity.pdbx_description
1 polymer ?
#
loop_
_entity_poly.entity_id
_entity_poly.type
_entity_poly.pdbx_seq_one_letter_code
_entity_poly.pdbx_strand_id
1 'polypeptide(L)'
;MNTLEMLKLPFSKSELKWRQGRGGMQLAYIDARCAMKRLDDVVGIDGWQDSYKSLDGRTVCELSLKINGVWITKTDGAGDTNIEGEKGGLSDAFKRAAVKFGVGRYLYYIPNAVNTFDDLPDQLKPSTKRIKREDVQQSLVAIIAGIAADDSLSVDECYNELEPHEQMW
;
A
#
# COMPACT_ATOMS: atom_id res chain seq x y z
N MET A 1 -11.93 7.18 0.64
CA MET A 1 -10.79 6.69 -0.20
C MET A 1 -10.91 5.18 -0.24
N ASN A 2 -10.95 4.56 -1.41
CA ASN A 2 -11.09 3.11 -1.50
C ASN A 2 -9.74 2.39 -1.23
N THR A 3 -9.80 1.08 -0.97
CA THR A 3 -8.63 0.21 -0.68
C THR A 3 -7.49 0.39 -1.70
N LEU A 4 -7.81 0.43 -3.00
CA LEU A 4 -6.79 0.58 -4.05
C LEU A 4 -6.14 1.96 -4.06
N GLU A 5 -6.85 3.01 -3.69
CA GLU A 5 -6.30 4.36 -3.54
C GLU A 5 -5.37 4.43 -2.33
N MET A 6 -5.76 3.82 -1.21
CA MET A 6 -4.93 3.76 0.01
C MET A 6 -3.61 3.02 -0.22
N LEU A 7 -3.61 1.92 -0.98
CA LEU A 7 -2.40 1.18 -1.35
C LEU A 7 -1.40 2.03 -2.17
N LYS A 8 -1.90 3.00 -2.94
CA LYS A 8 -1.09 3.86 -3.82
C LYS A 8 -0.52 5.10 -3.14
N LEU A 9 -0.94 5.40 -1.90
CA LEU A 9 -0.50 6.60 -1.20
C LEU A 9 1.04 6.69 -1.10
N PRO A 10 1.62 7.87 -1.28
CA PRO A 10 3.04 8.09 -1.09
C PRO A 10 3.52 7.68 0.31
N PHE A 11 4.78 7.29 0.41
CA PHE A 11 5.46 6.98 1.66
C PHE A 11 6.06 8.23 2.27
N SER A 12 6.15 8.28 3.60
CA SER A 12 6.76 9.37 4.35
C SER A 12 8.28 9.43 4.18
N LYS A 13 8.89 10.55 4.58
CA LYS A 13 10.34 10.73 4.53
C LYS A 13 11.10 9.66 5.33
N SER A 14 10.54 9.19 6.45
CA SER A 14 11.15 8.16 7.29
C SER A 14 11.07 6.74 6.70
N GLU A 15 10.14 6.50 5.79
CA GLU A 15 9.93 5.21 5.14
C GLU A 15 10.73 5.07 3.83
N LEU A 16 11.02 6.21 3.17
CA LEU A 16 11.80 6.22 1.94
C LEU A 16 13.29 6.12 2.23
N LYS A 17 13.94 5.24 1.49
CA LYS A 17 15.40 5.06 1.47
C LYS A 17 15.93 5.40 0.09
N TRP A 18 17.21 5.75 0.05
CA TRP A 18 17.90 6.14 -1.17
C TRP A 18 19.13 5.27 -1.35
N ARG A 19 19.39 4.88 -2.58
CA ARG A 19 20.61 4.15 -2.96
C ARG A 19 21.16 4.69 -4.26
N GLN A 20 22.45 4.59 -4.44
CA GLN A 20 23.10 4.95 -5.70
C GLN A 20 22.72 3.94 -6.80
N GLY A 21 22.24 4.46 -7.93
CA GLY A 21 21.98 3.72 -9.14
C GLY A 21 23.11 3.91 -10.18
N ARG A 22 22.87 3.45 -11.39
CA ARG A 22 23.82 3.63 -12.50
C ARG A 22 23.97 5.11 -12.84
N GLY A 23 25.21 5.54 -13.18
CA GLY A 23 25.49 6.92 -13.57
C GLY A 23 25.41 7.94 -12.42
N GLY A 24 25.46 7.49 -11.17
CA GLY A 24 25.48 8.38 -10.00
C GLY A 24 24.10 8.90 -9.56
N MET A 25 23.01 8.56 -10.27
CA MET A 25 21.66 8.94 -9.86
C MET A 25 21.27 8.28 -8.53
N GLN A 26 20.42 8.93 -7.77
CA GLN A 26 19.83 8.37 -6.58
C GLN A 26 18.49 7.66 -6.91
N LEU A 27 18.29 6.47 -6.37
CA LEU A 27 17.07 5.71 -6.54
C LEU A 27 16.33 5.62 -5.20
N ALA A 28 15.13 6.16 -5.17
CA ALA A 28 14.24 6.00 -4.02
C ALA A 28 13.68 4.58 -3.97
N TYR A 29 13.62 4.00 -2.78
CA TYR A 29 13.02 2.69 -2.59
C TYR A 29 12.41 2.55 -1.18
N ILE A 30 11.58 1.55 -1.00
CA ILE A 30 11.09 1.10 0.30
C ILE A 30 11.62 -0.30 0.59
N ASP A 31 11.78 -0.65 1.85
CA ASP A 31 12.05 -2.04 2.23
C ASP A 31 10.76 -2.87 2.28
N ALA A 32 10.91 -4.19 2.39
CA ALA A 32 9.78 -5.10 2.44
C ALA A 32 8.88 -4.86 3.66
N ARG A 33 9.45 -4.44 4.80
CA ARG A 33 8.67 -4.15 6.02
C ARG A 33 7.76 -2.95 5.85
N CYS A 34 8.20 -1.90 5.12
CA CYS A 34 7.33 -0.78 4.78
C CYS A 34 6.15 -1.21 3.89
N ALA A 35 6.41 -2.13 2.95
CA ALA A 35 5.35 -2.67 2.10
C ALA A 35 4.36 -3.53 2.91
N MET A 36 4.85 -4.42 3.80
CA MET A 36 4.01 -5.22 4.70
C MET A 36 3.15 -4.32 5.59
N LYS A 37 3.78 -3.31 6.23
CA LYS A 37 3.03 -2.35 7.05
C LYS A 37 1.92 -1.66 6.28
N ARG A 38 2.15 -1.27 5.03
CA ARG A 38 1.11 -0.68 4.18
C ARG A 38 -0.03 -1.65 3.92
N LEU A 39 0.24 -2.94 3.74
CA LEU A 39 -0.80 -3.97 3.59
C LEU A 39 -1.58 -4.13 4.89
N ASP A 40 -0.89 -4.24 6.03
CA ASP A 40 -1.53 -4.32 7.36
C ASP A 40 -2.44 -3.12 7.63
N ASP A 41 -1.96 -1.90 7.32
CA ASP A 41 -2.71 -0.65 7.54
C ASP A 41 -3.95 -0.52 6.64
N VAL A 42 -3.98 -1.18 5.48
CA VAL A 42 -5.02 -0.99 4.46
C VAL A 42 -6.01 -2.13 4.39
N VAL A 43 -5.56 -3.37 4.48
CA VAL A 43 -6.41 -4.57 4.35
C VAL A 43 -6.45 -5.41 5.62
N GLY A 44 -5.69 -5.04 6.66
CA GLY A 44 -5.55 -5.83 7.89
C GLY A 44 -4.55 -6.98 7.73
N ILE A 45 -4.06 -7.48 8.87
CA ILE A 45 -3.08 -8.58 8.91
C ILE A 45 -3.64 -9.89 8.34
N ASP A 46 -4.94 -10.08 8.37
CA ASP A 46 -5.68 -11.21 7.83
C ASP A 46 -6.20 -10.97 6.39
N GLY A 47 -6.00 -9.75 5.90
CA GLY A 47 -6.42 -9.32 4.58
C GLY A 47 -5.39 -9.55 3.48
N TRP A 48 -4.23 -10.12 3.79
CA TRP A 48 -3.22 -10.47 2.80
C TRP A 48 -2.45 -11.74 3.18
N GLN A 49 -1.91 -12.40 2.17
CA GLN A 49 -1.06 -13.57 2.31
C GLN A 49 -0.09 -13.65 1.15
N ASP A 50 1.06 -14.29 1.36
CA ASP A 50 2.05 -14.51 0.33
C ASP A 50 2.53 -15.97 0.29
N SER A 51 3.00 -16.39 -0.87
CA SER A 51 3.68 -17.65 -1.06
C SER A 51 4.82 -17.50 -2.06
N TYR A 52 5.80 -18.37 -1.98
CA TYR A 52 7.00 -18.29 -2.81
C TYR A 52 7.26 -19.61 -3.53
N LYS A 53 7.75 -19.48 -4.76
CA LYS A 53 8.22 -20.63 -5.57
C LYS A 53 9.53 -20.25 -6.25
N SER A 54 10.29 -21.27 -6.59
CA SER A 54 11.43 -21.13 -7.51
C SER A 54 10.98 -21.43 -8.93
N LEU A 55 11.29 -20.56 -9.87
CA LEU A 55 11.05 -20.73 -11.28
C LEU A 55 12.31 -20.37 -12.05
N ASP A 56 12.96 -21.35 -12.68
CA ASP A 56 14.21 -21.19 -13.44
C ASP A 56 15.29 -20.41 -12.66
N GLY A 57 15.50 -20.78 -11.39
CA GLY A 57 16.47 -20.14 -10.51
C GLY A 57 16.05 -18.76 -9.99
N ARG A 58 14.82 -18.31 -10.24
CA ARG A 58 14.28 -17.03 -9.77
C ARG A 58 13.31 -17.25 -8.62
N THR A 59 13.36 -16.41 -7.62
CA THR A 59 12.34 -16.36 -6.57
C THR A 59 11.11 -15.63 -7.10
N VAL A 60 9.98 -16.28 -7.06
CA VAL A 60 8.67 -15.75 -7.47
C VAL A 60 7.77 -15.66 -6.25
N CYS A 61 7.19 -14.50 -6.01
CA CYS A 61 6.20 -14.25 -4.97
C CYS A 61 4.80 -14.21 -5.59
N GLU A 62 3.89 -14.97 -5.01
CA GLU A 62 2.45 -14.85 -5.22
C GLU A 62 1.87 -14.11 -4.03
N LEU A 63 1.52 -12.85 -4.22
CA LEU A 63 0.88 -12.02 -3.20
C LEU A 63 -0.62 -11.96 -3.46
N SER A 64 -1.41 -12.28 -2.45
CA SER A 64 -2.87 -12.22 -2.50
C SER A 64 -3.40 -11.21 -1.50
N LEU A 65 -4.33 -10.35 -1.93
CA LEU A 65 -5.04 -9.40 -1.08
C LEU A 65 -6.54 -9.68 -1.15
N LYS A 66 -7.20 -9.58 0.00
CA LYS A 66 -8.66 -9.65 0.10
C LYS A 66 -9.24 -8.24 -0.11
N ILE A 67 -9.84 -8.01 -1.27
CA ILE A 67 -10.41 -6.72 -1.65
C ILE A 67 -11.91 -6.93 -1.90
N ASN A 68 -12.76 -6.22 -1.15
CA ASN A 68 -14.21 -6.37 -1.20
C ASN A 68 -14.65 -7.85 -1.05
N GLY A 69 -14.06 -8.55 -0.07
CA GLY A 69 -14.36 -9.94 0.21
C GLY A 69 -13.76 -10.97 -0.77
N VAL A 70 -13.11 -10.53 -1.85
CA VAL A 70 -12.56 -11.41 -2.89
C VAL A 70 -11.03 -11.43 -2.82
N TRP A 71 -10.44 -12.63 -2.83
CA TRP A 71 -9.00 -12.79 -2.92
C TRP A 71 -8.51 -12.54 -4.35
N ILE A 72 -7.60 -11.58 -4.50
CA ILE A 72 -6.96 -11.24 -5.77
C ILE A 72 -5.47 -11.53 -5.63
N THR A 73 -4.95 -12.40 -6.50
CA THR A 73 -3.53 -12.78 -6.51
C THR A 73 -2.79 -12.08 -7.64
N LYS A 74 -1.63 -11.55 -7.33
CA LYS A 74 -0.67 -11.04 -8.31
C LYS A 74 0.71 -11.63 -8.05
N THR A 75 1.39 -11.99 -9.12
CA THR A 75 2.66 -12.70 -9.08
C THR A 75 3.75 -11.88 -9.73
N ASP A 76 4.92 -11.80 -9.11
CA ASP A 76 6.14 -11.26 -9.72
C ASP A 76 7.38 -11.95 -9.14
N GLY A 77 8.47 -11.91 -9.90
CA GLY A 77 9.73 -12.56 -9.54
C GLY A 77 10.91 -11.62 -9.53
N ALA A 78 11.89 -11.90 -8.68
CA ALA A 78 13.21 -11.29 -8.70
C ALA A 78 14.22 -12.27 -9.29
N GLY A 79 15.13 -11.77 -10.13
CA GLY A 79 16.29 -12.55 -10.57
C GLY A 79 17.30 -12.70 -9.44
N ASP A 80 18.13 -13.74 -9.50
CA ASP A 80 19.24 -13.90 -8.58
C ASP A 80 20.19 -12.70 -8.69
N THR A 81 20.35 -11.98 -7.59
CA THR A 81 21.46 -11.05 -7.44
C THR A 81 22.58 -11.77 -6.71
N ASN A 82 23.72 -11.92 -7.36
CA ASN A 82 24.90 -12.68 -6.93
C ASN A 82 25.54 -12.25 -5.58
N ILE A 83 24.94 -11.38 -4.79
CA ILE A 83 25.60 -10.79 -3.63
C ILE A 83 24.97 -11.15 -2.28
N GLU A 84 23.70 -11.57 -2.22
CA GLU A 84 23.02 -12.09 -1.00
C GLU A 84 21.84 -12.98 -1.39
N GLY A 85 22.12 -14.02 -2.15
CA GLY A 85 21.20 -14.80 -2.99
C GLY A 85 19.82 -15.12 -2.43
N GLU A 86 19.68 -15.69 -1.23
CA GLU A 86 18.37 -16.17 -0.79
C GLU A 86 17.53 -15.12 -0.04
N LYS A 87 18.13 -14.35 0.86
CA LYS A 87 17.38 -13.36 1.66
C LYS A 87 16.93 -12.13 0.85
N GLY A 88 17.74 -11.73 -0.12
CA GLY A 88 17.43 -10.61 -1.02
C GLY A 88 16.30 -10.97 -2.00
N GLY A 89 16.32 -12.19 -2.52
CA GLY A 89 15.35 -12.66 -3.52
C GLY A 89 13.90 -12.65 -3.04
N LEU A 90 13.63 -13.15 -1.84
CA LEU A 90 12.28 -13.15 -1.24
C LEU A 90 11.75 -11.71 -1.07
N SER A 91 12.55 -10.84 -0.45
CA SER A 91 12.15 -9.44 -0.22
C SER A 91 11.93 -8.66 -1.52
N ASP A 92 12.73 -8.91 -2.54
CA ASP A 92 12.58 -8.25 -3.83
C ASP A 92 11.36 -8.79 -4.59
N ALA A 93 11.14 -10.10 -4.62
CA ALA A 93 9.97 -10.70 -5.24
C ALA A 93 8.66 -10.20 -4.58
N PHE A 94 8.63 -10.11 -3.24
CA PHE A 94 7.51 -9.55 -2.50
C PHE A 94 7.22 -8.09 -2.88
N LYS A 95 8.22 -7.22 -2.83
CA LYS A 95 8.05 -5.81 -3.19
C LYS A 95 7.55 -5.64 -4.62
N ARG A 96 8.07 -6.45 -5.56
CA ARG A 96 7.64 -6.43 -6.95
C ARG A 96 6.18 -6.87 -7.12
N ALA A 97 5.75 -7.89 -6.38
CA ALA A 97 4.36 -8.30 -6.34
C ALA A 97 3.46 -7.21 -5.74
N ALA A 98 3.90 -6.56 -4.64
CA ALA A 98 3.18 -5.44 -4.01
C ALA A 98 3.03 -4.23 -4.94
N VAL A 99 4.04 -3.93 -5.77
CA VAL A 99 3.96 -2.88 -6.80
C VAL A 99 2.81 -3.13 -7.78
N LYS A 100 2.47 -4.37 -8.08
CA LYS A 100 1.33 -4.69 -8.95
C LYS A 100 -0.02 -4.31 -8.34
N PHE A 101 -0.11 -4.20 -7.02
CA PHE A 101 -1.26 -3.64 -6.30
C PHE A 101 -1.19 -2.11 -6.14
N GLY A 102 -0.08 -1.50 -6.49
CA GLY A 102 0.13 -0.05 -6.43
C GLY A 102 1.07 0.42 -5.33
N VAL A 103 1.43 -0.46 -4.38
CA VAL A 103 2.32 -0.13 -3.25
C VAL A 103 3.69 0.32 -3.77
N GLY A 104 4.03 1.59 -3.54
CA GLY A 104 5.30 2.17 -4.00
C GLY A 104 5.48 2.26 -5.52
N ARG A 105 4.42 2.05 -6.31
CA ARG A 105 4.53 2.09 -7.78
C ARG A 105 5.00 3.45 -8.28
N TYR A 106 4.62 4.55 -7.64
CA TYR A 106 5.02 5.90 -8.01
C TYR A 106 6.54 6.12 -7.97
N LEU A 107 7.29 5.31 -7.20
CA LEU A 107 8.75 5.41 -7.09
C LEU A 107 9.46 5.16 -8.43
N TYR A 108 8.84 4.42 -9.34
CA TYR A 108 9.36 4.18 -10.68
C TYR A 108 9.22 5.37 -11.62
N TYR A 109 8.45 6.38 -11.23
CA TYR A 109 8.20 7.59 -12.01
C TYR A 109 8.89 8.83 -11.44
N ILE A 110 9.72 8.65 -10.41
CA ILE A 110 10.52 9.76 -9.86
C ILE A 110 11.56 10.18 -10.88
N PRO A 111 11.62 11.47 -11.25
CA PRO A 111 12.63 11.97 -12.20
C PRO A 111 14.05 11.74 -11.69
N ASN A 112 14.97 11.41 -12.60
CA ASN A 112 16.39 11.16 -12.28
C ASN A 112 17.11 12.35 -11.60
N ALA A 113 16.57 13.56 -11.73
CA ALA A 113 17.11 14.76 -11.09
C ALA A 113 16.80 14.85 -9.60
N VAL A 114 15.86 14.03 -9.10
CA VAL A 114 15.46 13.99 -7.69
C VAL A 114 16.44 13.10 -6.93
N ASN A 115 17.13 13.66 -5.96
CA ASN A 115 18.16 12.96 -5.19
C ASN A 115 17.81 12.73 -3.73
N THR A 116 16.84 13.49 -3.22
CA THR A 116 16.38 13.41 -1.82
C THR A 116 14.85 13.50 -1.74
N PHE A 117 14.31 13.19 -0.56
CA PHE A 117 12.87 13.33 -0.31
C PHE A 117 12.39 14.79 -0.47
N ASP A 118 13.24 15.75 -0.10
CA ASP A 118 12.86 17.18 -0.13
C ASP A 118 12.74 17.69 -1.58
N ASP A 119 13.47 17.08 -2.51
CA ASP A 119 13.40 17.38 -3.96
C ASP A 119 12.20 16.76 -4.66
N LEU A 120 11.45 15.86 -4.00
CA LEU A 120 10.26 15.25 -4.59
C LEU A 120 9.22 16.32 -4.94
N PRO A 121 8.54 16.20 -6.09
CA PRO A 121 7.33 16.97 -6.37
C PRO A 121 6.27 16.76 -5.28
N ASP A 122 5.52 17.79 -4.94
CA ASP A 122 4.54 17.74 -3.84
C ASP A 122 3.47 16.65 -4.03
N GLN A 123 3.13 16.34 -5.29
CA GLN A 123 2.19 15.27 -5.62
C GLN A 123 2.70 13.87 -5.24
N LEU A 124 4.03 13.71 -5.09
CA LEU A 124 4.69 12.46 -4.72
C LEU A 124 5.08 12.41 -3.23
N LYS A 125 4.71 13.45 -2.47
CA LYS A 125 4.84 13.49 -1.01
C LYS A 125 3.51 13.10 -0.35
N PRO A 126 3.53 12.50 0.85
CA PRO A 126 2.31 12.30 1.62
C PRO A 126 1.60 13.64 1.83
N SER A 127 0.28 13.65 1.69
CA SER A 127 -0.50 14.83 2.03
C SER A 127 -0.24 15.20 3.48
N THR A 128 0.20 16.44 3.72
CA THR A 128 0.35 17.01 5.07
C THR A 128 -1.01 17.34 5.71
N LYS A 129 -2.10 17.28 4.96
CA LYS A 129 -3.42 17.25 5.55
C LYS A 129 -3.53 15.96 6.36
N ARG A 130 -3.12 16.00 7.61
CA ARG A 130 -3.56 15.07 8.62
C ARG A 130 -5.09 15.11 8.54
N ILE A 131 -5.69 14.04 8.01
CA ILE A 131 -7.09 13.79 8.24
C ILE A 131 -7.14 13.60 9.75
N LYS A 132 -7.57 14.63 10.46
CA LYS A 132 -7.71 14.52 11.90
C LYS A 132 -8.77 13.45 12.12
N ARG A 133 -8.54 12.58 13.11
CA ARG A 133 -9.51 11.56 13.52
C ARG A 133 -10.90 12.19 13.74
N GLU A 134 -10.91 13.45 14.19
CA GLU A 134 -12.10 14.29 14.36
C GLU A 134 -12.82 14.59 13.03
N ASP A 135 -12.07 14.82 11.91
CA ASP A 135 -12.68 15.12 10.61
C ASP A 135 -13.32 13.87 9.99
N VAL A 136 -12.72 12.68 10.22
CA VAL A 136 -13.29 11.38 9.80
C VAL A 136 -14.53 11.08 10.64
N GLN A 137 -14.48 11.29 11.93
CA GLN A 137 -15.59 11.04 12.86
C GLN A 137 -16.75 12.01 12.58
N GLN A 138 -16.49 13.28 12.28
CA GLN A 138 -17.51 14.24 11.88
C GLN A 138 -18.13 13.91 10.52
N SER A 139 -17.33 13.43 9.56
CA SER A 139 -17.83 13.00 8.25
C SER A 139 -18.68 11.74 8.36
N LEU A 140 -18.28 10.75 9.18
CA LEU A 140 -19.05 9.55 9.46
C LEU A 140 -20.38 9.89 10.18
N VAL A 141 -20.34 10.74 11.20
CA VAL A 141 -21.53 11.19 11.92
C VAL A 141 -22.47 11.95 10.98
N ALA A 142 -21.96 12.78 10.07
CA ALA A 142 -22.78 13.50 9.10
C ALA A 142 -23.42 12.56 8.07
N ILE A 143 -22.69 11.52 7.62
CA ILE A 143 -23.21 10.48 6.71
C ILE A 143 -24.30 9.67 7.42
N ILE A 144 -24.05 9.20 8.63
CA ILE A 144 -25.01 8.43 9.44
C ILE A 144 -26.26 9.28 9.73
N ALA A 145 -26.08 10.57 10.10
CA ALA A 145 -27.20 11.47 10.33
C ALA A 145 -27.98 11.79 9.02
N GLY A 146 -27.32 11.84 7.88
CA GLY A 146 -27.94 12.01 6.56
C GLY A 146 -28.77 10.78 6.17
N ILE A 147 -28.28 9.60 6.45
CA ILE A 147 -28.97 8.32 6.19
C ILE A 147 -30.15 8.14 7.19
N ALA A 148 -29.96 8.48 8.46
CA ALA A 148 -31.02 8.42 9.47
C ALA A 148 -32.12 9.49 9.29
N ALA A 149 -31.88 10.53 8.50
CA ALA A 149 -32.90 11.53 8.12
C ALA A 149 -33.78 11.07 6.94
N ASP A 150 -33.39 10.02 6.25
CA ASP A 150 -34.23 9.33 5.29
C ASP A 150 -35.01 8.24 6.06
N ASP A 151 -36.28 8.50 6.35
CA ASP A 151 -37.20 7.76 7.25
C ASP A 151 -37.38 6.26 6.91
N SER A 152 -36.50 5.66 6.10
CA SER A 152 -36.61 4.29 5.59
C SER A 152 -35.71 3.26 6.25
N LEU A 153 -34.63 3.68 6.95
CA LEU A 153 -33.65 2.75 7.54
C LEU A 153 -33.35 3.10 9.01
N SER A 154 -33.29 2.10 9.87
CA SER A 154 -32.82 2.28 11.24
C SER A 154 -31.29 2.46 11.28
N VAL A 155 -30.77 3.05 12.35
CA VAL A 155 -29.30 3.23 12.54
C VAL A 155 -28.57 1.88 12.51
N ASP A 156 -29.20 0.81 13.00
CA ASP A 156 -28.64 -0.54 12.98
C ASP A 156 -28.61 -1.14 11.57
N GLU A 157 -29.59 -0.85 10.74
CA GLU A 157 -29.61 -1.27 9.34
C GLU A 157 -28.54 -0.52 8.55
N CYS A 158 -28.38 0.79 8.76
CA CYS A 158 -27.31 1.59 8.17
C CYS A 158 -25.92 1.10 8.60
N TYR A 159 -25.74 0.71 9.86
CA TYR A 159 -24.47 0.18 10.35
C TYR A 159 -24.11 -1.16 9.70
N ASN A 160 -25.10 -2.00 9.45
CA ASN A 160 -24.89 -3.30 8.81
C ASN A 160 -24.65 -3.21 7.29
N GLU A 161 -25.03 -2.10 6.65
CA GLU A 161 -24.71 -1.83 5.24
C GLU A 161 -23.31 -1.22 5.04
N LEU A 162 -22.67 -0.75 6.12
CA LEU A 162 -21.27 -0.31 6.04
C LEU A 162 -20.36 -1.51 5.72
N GLU A 163 -19.38 -1.28 4.87
CA GLU A 163 -18.35 -2.28 4.61
C GLU A 163 -17.65 -2.69 5.93
N PRO A 164 -17.23 -3.97 6.08
CA PRO A 164 -16.69 -4.49 7.34
C PRO A 164 -15.55 -3.67 7.94
N HIS A 165 -14.78 -2.95 7.11
CA HIS A 165 -13.71 -2.05 7.57
C HIS A 165 -14.22 -0.71 8.10
N GLU A 166 -15.46 -0.34 7.83
CA GLU A 166 -16.12 0.85 8.35
C GLU A 166 -16.84 0.59 9.68
N GLN A 167 -17.14 -0.69 9.98
CA GLN A 167 -17.76 -1.12 11.23
C GLN A 167 -16.78 -1.27 12.40
N MET A 168 -15.47 -1.14 12.17
CA MET A 168 -14.40 -1.38 13.16
C MET A 168 -13.95 -0.12 13.94
N TRP A 169 -14.85 0.88 14.12
CA TRP A 169 -14.53 2.12 14.87
C TRP A 169 -15.51 2.40 15.98
#